data_af0da8f9945efd4cfcb03246f6d83961
#
_entry.id   af0da8f9945efd4cfcb03246f6d83961
#
_cell.length_a   1.000
_cell.length_b   1.000
_cell.length_c   1.000
_cell.angle_alpha   90.00
_cell.angle_beta   90.00
_cell.angle_gamma   90.00
#
_symmetry.space_group_name_H-M   'P 1'
#
loop_
_entity.id
_entity.type
_entity.pdbx_description
1 polymer ?
#
loop_
_entity_poly.entity_id
_entity_poly.type
_entity_poly.pdbx_seq_one_letter_code
_entity_poly.pdbx_strand_id
1 'polypeptide(L)' 'MEAKQEILEAIDILVQAALKDATKIYTCIVRHASGNKCTVLFNGEEHIVKFYGGRPQINVAYPLFIPQGNLSLAFIIVA' A
#
# COMPACT_ATOMS: atom_id res chain seq x y z
N MET A 1 17.47 10.62 -0.86
CA MET A 1 16.35 10.71 -1.74
C MET A 1 15.13 10.12 -1.13
N GLU A 2 14.13 10.93 -1.02
CA GLU A 2 12.97 10.61 -0.21
C GLU A 2 12.19 9.42 -0.71
N ALA A 3 11.94 9.33 -2.03
CA ALA A 3 11.16 8.23 -2.58
C ALA A 3 11.84 6.88 -2.38
N LYS A 4 13.17 6.84 -2.53
CA LYS A 4 13.93 5.62 -2.32
C LYS A 4 13.90 5.21 -0.85
N GLN A 5 13.98 6.19 0.04
CA GLN A 5 13.93 5.93 1.47
C GLN A 5 12.54 5.42 1.90
N GLU A 6 11.48 5.98 1.33
CA GLU A 6 10.12 5.52 1.59
C GLU A 6 9.91 4.07 1.16
N ILE A 7 10.47 3.68 0.02
CA ILE A 7 10.40 2.30 -0.44
C ILE A 7 11.14 1.38 0.54
N LEU A 8 12.32 1.78 1.01
CA LEU A 8 13.07 0.99 1.97
C LEU A 8 12.33 0.84 3.29
N GLU A 9 11.68 1.90 3.75
CA GLU A 9 10.85 1.83 4.95
C GLU A 9 9.67 0.87 4.78
N ALA A 10 9.01 0.91 3.62
CA ALA A 10 7.89 0.02 3.34
C ALA A 10 8.33 -1.43 3.29
N ILE A 11 9.49 -1.71 2.70
CA ILE A 11 10.05 -3.06 2.67
C ILE A 11 10.38 -3.53 4.09
N ASP A 12 10.95 -2.67 4.91
CA ASP A 12 11.28 -3.00 6.29
C ASP A 12 10.02 -3.35 7.09
N ILE A 13 8.96 -2.56 6.93
CA ILE A 13 7.67 -2.84 7.58
C ILE A 13 7.13 -4.19 7.11
N LEU A 14 7.22 -4.48 5.83
CA LEU A 14 6.75 -5.74 5.28
C LEU A 14 7.53 -6.92 5.84
N VAL A 15 8.86 -6.80 5.93
CA VAL A 15 9.71 -7.86 6.50
C VAL A 15 9.35 -8.10 7.95
N GLN A 16 9.20 -7.04 8.75
CA GLN A 16 8.83 -7.18 10.15
C GLN A 16 7.47 -7.84 10.32
N ALA A 17 6.50 -7.46 9.51
CA ALA A 17 5.17 -8.05 9.57
C ALA A 17 5.19 -9.51 9.16
N ALA A 18 5.98 -9.86 8.14
CA ALA A 18 6.13 -11.25 7.70
C ALA A 18 6.76 -12.12 8.78
N LEU A 19 7.74 -11.59 9.50
CA LEU A 19 8.35 -12.30 10.61
C LEU A 19 7.34 -12.61 11.73
N LYS A 20 6.31 -11.77 11.85
CA LYS A 20 5.23 -11.98 12.81
C LYS A 20 4.07 -12.77 12.22
N ASP A 21 4.23 -13.23 10.98
CA ASP A 21 3.23 -14.01 10.26
C ASP A 21 1.87 -13.30 10.20
N ALA A 22 1.89 -11.99 9.91
CA ALA A 22 0.70 -11.17 10.04
C ALA A 22 0.38 -10.30 8.84
N THR A 23 1.25 -10.24 7.83
CA THR A 23 0.99 -9.41 6.65
C THR A 23 0.24 -10.21 5.60
N LYS A 24 -0.86 -9.64 5.12
CA LYS A 24 -1.60 -10.18 3.99
C LYS A 24 -1.45 -9.26 2.79
N ILE A 25 -1.39 -9.85 1.61
CA ILE A 25 -1.21 -9.12 0.36
C ILE A 25 -2.40 -9.42 -0.54
N TYR A 26 -3.05 -8.35 -0.98
CA TYR A 26 -4.20 -8.44 -1.87
C TYR A 26 -3.95 -7.59 -3.11
N THR A 27 -4.83 -7.67 -4.08
CA THR A 27 -4.81 -6.81 -5.25
C THR A 27 -5.89 -5.74 -5.09
N CYS A 28 -5.54 -4.49 -5.33
CA CYS A 28 -6.50 -3.40 -5.33
C CYS A 28 -6.35 -2.57 -6.61
N ILE A 29 -7.35 -1.74 -6.90
CA ILE A 29 -7.33 -0.83 -8.06
C ILE A 29 -7.37 0.59 -7.53
N VAL A 30 -6.41 1.41 -7.95
CA VAL A 30 -6.37 2.82 -7.55
C VAL A 30 -7.44 3.59 -8.30
N ARG A 31 -8.31 4.28 -7.56
CA ARG A 31 -9.39 5.07 -8.12
C ARG A 31 -9.10 6.56 -8.08
N HIS A 32 -8.31 7.00 -7.11
CA HIS A 32 -7.96 8.41 -6.93
C HIS A 32 -6.67 8.51 -6.15
N ALA A 33 -5.90 9.56 -6.37
CA ALA A 33 -4.67 9.81 -5.63
C ALA A 33 -4.57 11.29 -5.29
N SER A 34 -4.20 11.60 -4.04
CA SER A 34 -4.07 12.97 -3.58
C SER A 34 -3.03 13.02 -2.46
N GLY A 35 -2.07 13.92 -2.60
CA GLY A 35 -1.00 14.04 -1.62
C GLY A 35 -0.19 12.75 -1.53
N ASN A 36 -0.11 12.19 -0.32
CA ASN A 36 0.60 10.95 -0.07
C ASN A 36 -0.35 9.76 0.18
N LYS A 37 -1.63 9.94 -0.14
CA LYS A 37 -2.64 8.91 0.04
C LYS A 37 -3.39 8.67 -1.27
N CYS A 38 -3.98 7.51 -1.39
CA CYS A 38 -4.82 7.19 -2.54
C CYS A 38 -6.05 6.43 -2.09
N THR A 39 -7.10 6.52 -2.91
CA THR A 39 -8.31 5.73 -2.72
C THR A 39 -8.20 4.51 -3.60
N VAL A 40 -8.37 3.34 -3.00
CA VAL A 40 -8.27 2.06 -3.69
C VAL A 40 -9.59 1.31 -3.56
N LEU A 41 -9.94 0.60 -4.62
CA LEU A 41 -11.06 -0.33 -4.61
C LEU A 41 -10.54 -1.71 -4.22
N PHE A 42 -11.04 -2.22 -3.12
CA PHE A 42 -10.63 -3.51 -2.60
C PHE A 42 -11.85 -4.21 -2.00
N ASN A 43 -12.08 -5.44 -2.42
CA ASN A 43 -13.18 -6.27 -1.90
C ASN A 43 -14.55 -5.59 -2.04
N GLY A 44 -14.75 -4.86 -3.15
CA GLY A 44 -16.02 -4.18 -3.43
C GLY A 44 -16.21 -2.86 -2.69
N GLU A 45 -15.24 -2.41 -1.93
CA GLU A 45 -15.31 -1.18 -1.16
C GLU A 45 -14.11 -0.29 -1.44
N GLU A 46 -14.29 1.02 -1.26
CA GLU A 46 -13.20 1.97 -1.39
C GLU A 46 -12.56 2.24 -0.03
N HIS A 47 -11.23 2.24 -0.02
CA HIS A 47 -10.45 2.53 1.17
C HIS A 47 -9.39 3.57 0.85
N ILE A 48 -9.04 4.39 1.83
CA ILE A 48 -7.96 5.36 1.70
C ILE A 48 -6.73 4.77 2.36
N VAL A 49 -5.66 4.64 1.56
CA VAL A 49 -4.40 4.05 2.04
C VAL A 49 -3.23 4.93 1.62
N LYS A 50 -2.09 4.73 2.27
CA LYS A 50 -0.86 5.39 1.86
C LYS A 50 -0.24 4.68 0.67
N PHE A 51 0.58 5.40 -0.09
CA PHE A 51 1.40 4.79 -1.13
C PHE A 51 2.83 5.22 -0.97
N TYR A 52 3.75 4.35 -1.37
CA TYR A 52 5.18 4.58 -1.29
C TYR A 52 5.80 4.35 -2.65
N GLY A 53 6.91 5.04 -2.92
CA GLY A 53 7.59 4.97 -4.21
C GLY A 53 7.09 6.04 -5.15
N GLY A 54 6.69 5.64 -6.35
CA GLY A 54 6.14 6.56 -7.34
C GLY A 54 4.70 6.93 -7.06
N ARG A 55 4.14 7.75 -7.94
CA ARG A 55 2.73 8.12 -7.85
C ARG A 55 1.88 7.04 -8.55
N PRO A 56 0.83 6.53 -7.92
CA PRO A 56 0.01 5.50 -8.53
C PRO A 56 -0.80 6.05 -9.70
N GLN A 57 -1.05 5.19 -10.68
CA GLN A 57 -1.88 5.53 -11.83
C GLN A 57 -3.33 5.12 -11.56
N ILE A 58 -4.25 5.94 -12.00
CA ILE A 58 -5.68 5.69 -11.81
C ILE A 58 -6.11 4.50 -12.66
N ASN A 59 -6.96 3.65 -12.09
CA ASN A 59 -7.50 2.42 -12.71
C ASN A 59 -6.45 1.37 -13.01
N VAL A 60 -5.32 1.42 -12.31
CA VAL A 60 -4.27 0.39 -12.41
C VAL A 60 -4.26 -0.42 -11.13
N ALA A 61 -4.04 -1.73 -11.27
CA ALA A 61 -3.98 -2.63 -10.12
C ALA A 61 -2.60 -2.59 -9.47
N TYR A 62 -2.59 -2.59 -8.14
CA TYR A 62 -1.37 -2.63 -7.35
C TYR A 62 -1.54 -3.61 -6.19
N PRO A 63 -0.45 -4.19 -5.69
CA PRO A 63 -0.52 -5.00 -4.48
C PRO A 63 -0.88 -4.13 -3.27
N LEU A 64 -1.83 -4.58 -2.48
CA LEU A 64 -2.23 -3.92 -1.24
C LEU A 64 -1.70 -4.75 -0.07
N PHE A 65 -0.89 -4.13 0.76
CA PHE A 65 -0.30 -4.76 1.93
C PHE A 65 -1.09 -4.36 3.17
N ILE A 66 -1.56 -5.34 3.92
CA ILE A 66 -2.35 -5.11 5.14
C ILE A 66 -1.60 -5.73 6.31
N PRO A 67 -0.73 -4.96 7.00
CA PRO A 67 0.01 -5.49 8.15
C PRO A 67 -0.93 -5.87 9.28
N GLN A 68 -0.77 -7.06 9.82
CA GLN A 68 -1.53 -7.57 10.96
C GLN A 68 -3.05 -7.53 10.75
N GLY A 69 -3.48 -7.60 9.48
CA GLY A 69 -4.90 -7.52 9.15
C GLY A 69 -5.55 -6.17 9.46
N ASN A 70 -4.75 -5.15 9.75
CA ASN A 70 -5.26 -3.83 10.13
C ASN A 70 -5.30 -2.90 8.93
N LEU A 71 -6.49 -2.62 8.43
CA LEU A 71 -6.67 -1.75 7.25
C LEU A 71 -6.15 -0.33 7.49
N SER A 72 -6.11 0.14 8.72
CA SER A 72 -5.59 1.48 9.00
C SER A 72 -4.08 1.58 8.75
N LEU A 73 -3.39 0.45 8.71
CA LEU A 73 -1.97 0.38 8.40
C LEU A 73 -1.69 -0.02 6.95
N ALA A 74 -2.72 -0.21 6.15
CA ALA A 74 -2.58 -0.70 4.79
C ALA A 74 -1.85 0.32 3.90
N PHE A 75 -1.11 -0.18 2.94
CA PHE A 75 -0.38 0.66 2.00
C PHE A 75 -0.15 -0.09 0.69
N ILE A 76 0.20 0.66 -0.35
CA ILE A 76 0.65 0.09 -1.62
C ILE A 76 2.06 0.58 -1.92
N ILE A 77 2.79 -0.20 -2.71
CA ILE A 77 4.11 0.18 -3.19
C ILE A 77 4.03 0.34 -4.69
N VAL A 78 4.43 1.51 -5.17
CA VAL A 78 4.43 1.84 -6.59
C VAL A 78 5.87 1.87 -7.07
N ALA A 79 6.19 0.96 -7.97
CA ALA A 79 7.56 0.84 -8.49
C ALA A 79 7.89 1.95 -9.50
#